data_42c32f3a3f6793d5e4e8b8a168abe46a
#
_entry.id   42c32f3a3f6793d5e4e8b8a168abe46a
#
_cell.length_a   1.000
_cell.length_b   1.000
_cell.length_c   1.000
_cell.angle_alpha   90.00
_cell.angle_beta   90.00
_cell.angle_gamma   90.00
#
_symmetry.space_group_name_H-M   'P 1'
#
loop_
_entity.id
_entity.type
_entity.pdbx_description
1 polymer ?
#
loop_
_entity_poly.entity_id
_entity_poly.type
_entity_poly.pdbx_seq_one_letter_code
_entity_poly.pdbx_strand_id
1 'polypeptide(L)'
;LSLRGQIDRLDVMDHHAYYLVLDYKTGATSLLLPEIRHGLKMQLLLYLFVVRSILDMEEAFPAGMLYAPVKNPVVPCDVRLDEAALRRKVMEGMKLTGMLLDDADIMKQLDQAADHICISFNKDNSLSKSSAKFVRSREEFQQLLSFLPQLIRATAEDILHGDIRV
;
A
#
# COMPACT_ATOMS: atom_id res chain seq x y z
N LEU A 1 20.56 -12.47 -12.91
CA LEU A 1 19.53 -12.60 -11.89
C LEU A 1 18.15 -12.35 -12.49
N SER A 2 17.14 -13.12 -12.10
CA SER A 2 15.76 -12.89 -12.47
C SER A 2 14.89 -12.76 -11.21
N LEU A 3 13.98 -11.79 -11.21
CA LEU A 3 12.96 -11.64 -10.18
C LEU A 3 11.66 -12.29 -10.67
N ARG A 4 11.01 -13.05 -9.80
CA ARG A 4 9.70 -13.65 -10.08
C ARG A 4 8.75 -13.31 -8.93
N GLY A 5 7.50 -13.07 -9.26
CA GLY A 5 6.46 -12.76 -8.28
C GLY A 5 5.07 -12.92 -8.89
N GLN A 6 4.07 -12.88 -8.04
CA GLN A 6 2.66 -12.90 -8.40
C GLN A 6 1.98 -11.73 -7.72
N ILE A 7 1.24 -10.93 -8.49
CA ILE A 7 0.41 -9.85 -7.97
C ILE A 7 -0.92 -10.46 -7.58
N ASP A 8 -1.32 -10.30 -6.31
CA ASP A 8 -2.57 -10.88 -5.83
C ASP A 8 -3.78 -10.15 -6.43
N ARG A 9 -3.72 -8.81 -6.48
CA ARG A 9 -4.79 -8.01 -7.05
C ARG A 9 -4.26 -6.69 -7.61
N LEU A 10 -4.76 -6.34 -8.80
CA LEU A 10 -4.56 -5.07 -9.47
C LEU A 10 -5.93 -4.45 -9.77
N ASP A 11 -6.17 -3.27 -9.25
CA ASP A 11 -7.35 -2.47 -9.58
C ASP A 11 -6.92 -1.33 -10.50
N VAL A 12 -7.70 -1.10 -11.54
CA VAL A 12 -7.49 -0.01 -12.51
C VAL A 12 -8.70 0.89 -12.51
N MET A 13 -8.49 2.18 -12.52
CA MET A 13 -9.52 3.19 -12.38
C MET A 13 -9.31 4.35 -13.36
N ASP A 14 -10.36 5.14 -13.53
CA ASP A 14 -10.38 6.33 -14.39
C ASP A 14 -9.83 6.07 -15.79
N HIS A 15 -10.46 5.11 -16.50
CA HIS A 15 -10.08 4.73 -17.86
C HIS A 15 -8.58 4.42 -18.04
N HIS A 16 -7.99 3.73 -17.06
CA HIS A 16 -6.57 3.37 -17.00
C HIS A 16 -5.60 4.51 -16.63
N ALA A 17 -6.10 5.67 -16.20
CA ALA A 17 -5.23 6.76 -15.74
C ALA A 17 -4.54 6.45 -14.39
N TYR A 18 -5.18 5.60 -13.57
CA TYR A 18 -4.65 5.21 -12.25
C TYR A 18 -4.76 3.71 -12.00
N TYR A 19 -3.85 3.19 -11.18
CA TYR A 19 -3.88 1.80 -10.75
C TYR A 19 -3.47 1.65 -9.27
N LEU A 20 -3.98 0.62 -8.64
CA LEU A 20 -3.74 0.27 -7.24
C LEU A 20 -3.33 -1.20 -7.18
N VAL A 21 -2.26 -1.51 -6.45
CA VAL A 21 -1.89 -2.90 -6.16
C VAL A 21 -2.24 -3.26 -4.74
N LEU A 22 -2.79 -4.46 -4.57
CA LEU A 22 -3.10 -5.02 -3.26
C LEU A 22 -2.41 -6.37 -3.10
N ASP A 23 -2.01 -6.65 -1.88
CA ASP A 23 -1.42 -7.92 -1.47
C ASP A 23 -2.12 -8.41 -0.20
N TYR A 24 -2.58 -9.66 -0.22
CA TYR A 24 -3.33 -10.25 0.88
C TYR A 24 -2.41 -10.77 1.97
N LYS A 25 -2.66 -10.38 3.22
CA LYS A 25 -1.82 -10.75 4.38
C LYS A 25 -2.61 -11.45 5.47
N THR A 26 -2.06 -12.53 5.97
CA THR A 26 -2.64 -13.30 7.09
C THR A 26 -2.21 -12.77 8.46
N GLY A 27 -1.21 -11.91 8.53
CA GLY A 27 -0.69 -11.28 9.74
C GLY A 27 -0.83 -9.77 9.74
N ALA A 28 -0.61 -9.16 10.89
CA ALA A 28 -0.53 -7.70 11.00
C ALA A 28 0.63 -7.17 10.14
N THR A 29 0.35 -6.23 9.27
CA THR A 29 1.33 -5.69 8.34
C THR A 29 1.20 -4.18 8.30
N SER A 30 2.32 -3.49 8.29
CA SER A 30 2.41 -2.05 8.03
C SER A 30 3.38 -1.80 6.90
N LEU A 31 3.22 -0.71 6.20
CA LEU A 31 4.14 -0.26 5.17
C LEU A 31 4.69 1.10 5.59
N LEU A 32 5.94 1.11 6.01
CA LEU A 32 6.62 2.31 6.47
C LEU A 32 7.73 2.71 5.50
N LEU A 33 7.81 3.99 5.19
CA LEU A 33 8.81 4.53 4.27
C LEU A 33 10.27 4.20 4.67
N PRO A 34 10.67 4.24 5.96
CA PRO A 34 12.00 3.81 6.36
C PRO A 34 12.31 2.36 6.01
N GLU A 35 11.35 1.44 6.15
CA GLU A 35 11.52 0.03 5.80
C GLU A 35 11.81 -0.14 4.31
N ILE A 36 11.09 0.60 3.46
CA ILE A 36 11.31 0.59 2.01
C ILE A 36 12.71 1.14 1.68
N ARG A 37 13.15 2.22 2.32
CA ARG A 37 14.48 2.80 2.10
C ARG A 37 15.63 1.86 2.45
N HIS A 38 15.41 0.98 3.42
CA HIS A 38 16.36 -0.08 3.80
C HIS A 38 16.18 -1.39 3.01
N GLY A 39 15.41 -1.38 1.92
CA GLY A 39 15.18 -2.58 1.11
C GLY A 39 14.24 -3.61 1.74
N LEU A 40 13.60 -3.26 2.84
CA LEU A 40 12.61 -4.11 3.50
C LEU A 40 11.21 -3.87 2.92
N LYS A 41 10.36 -4.90 2.94
CA LYS A 41 8.94 -4.79 2.48
C LYS A 41 8.78 -4.22 1.06
N MET A 42 9.68 -4.59 0.16
CA MET A 42 9.74 -4.08 -1.22
C MET A 42 8.65 -4.64 -2.14
N GLN A 43 7.92 -5.67 -1.71
CA GLN A 43 6.99 -6.44 -2.56
C GLN A 43 5.99 -5.55 -3.29
N LEU A 44 5.25 -4.71 -2.58
CA LEU A 44 4.24 -3.83 -3.19
C LEU A 44 4.87 -2.79 -4.14
N LEU A 45 6.03 -2.25 -3.78
CA LEU A 45 6.73 -1.30 -4.64
C LEU A 45 7.24 -1.97 -5.93
N LEU A 46 7.73 -3.21 -5.83
CA LEU A 46 8.10 -4.03 -7.00
C LEU A 46 6.88 -4.26 -7.90
N TYR A 47 5.73 -4.55 -7.32
CA TYR A 47 4.50 -4.75 -8.08
C TYR A 47 4.06 -3.47 -8.81
N LEU A 48 4.11 -2.31 -8.16
CA LEU A 48 3.84 -1.03 -8.82
C LEU A 48 4.75 -0.80 -10.03
N PHE A 49 6.04 -1.08 -9.86
CA PHE A 49 7.02 -0.91 -10.94
C PHE A 49 6.76 -1.87 -12.10
N VAL A 50 6.49 -3.13 -11.80
CA VAL A 50 6.27 -4.19 -12.80
C VAL A 50 4.97 -3.93 -13.59
N VAL A 51 3.89 -3.52 -12.93
CA VAL A 51 2.61 -3.20 -13.58
C VAL A 51 2.82 -2.14 -14.65
N ARG A 52 3.51 -1.06 -14.33
CA ARG A 52 3.79 0.02 -15.28
C ARG A 52 4.58 -0.47 -16.50
N SER A 53 5.57 -1.33 -16.26
CA SER A 53 6.51 -1.78 -17.29
C SER A 53 5.96 -2.92 -18.17
N ILE A 54 5.11 -3.80 -17.63
CA ILE A 54 4.67 -5.03 -18.32
C ILE A 54 3.29 -4.87 -18.95
N LEU A 55 2.40 -4.12 -18.35
CA LEU A 55 1.01 -3.99 -18.79
C LEU A 55 0.79 -2.83 -19.77
N ASP A 56 1.87 -2.27 -20.32
CA ASP A 56 1.81 -1.14 -21.26
C ASP A 56 1.02 0.08 -20.70
N MET A 57 1.11 0.24 -19.38
CA MET A 57 0.43 1.31 -18.65
C MET A 57 1.40 2.46 -18.34
N GLU A 58 2.24 2.84 -19.31
CA GLU A 58 3.28 3.86 -19.08
C GLU A 58 2.72 5.22 -18.66
N GLU A 59 1.54 5.56 -19.15
CA GLU A 59 0.86 6.82 -18.81
C GLU A 59 0.08 6.73 -17.50
N ALA A 60 -0.23 5.52 -17.02
CA ALA A 60 -0.95 5.34 -15.77
C ALA A 60 -0.08 5.68 -14.55
N PHE A 61 -0.71 6.27 -13.54
CA PHE A 61 -0.05 6.63 -12.30
C PHE A 61 -0.54 5.77 -11.14
N PRO A 62 0.33 5.35 -10.17
CA PRO A 62 -0.12 4.60 -9.02
C PRO A 62 -1.03 5.44 -8.12
N ALA A 63 -2.25 4.98 -7.90
CA ALA A 63 -3.16 5.50 -6.89
C ALA A 63 -2.75 5.05 -5.48
N GLY A 64 -2.02 3.93 -5.39
CA GLY A 64 -1.52 3.42 -4.12
C GLY A 64 -1.04 1.99 -4.16
N MET A 65 -0.61 1.54 -2.99
CA MET A 65 -0.18 0.17 -2.71
C MET A 65 -0.64 -0.21 -1.31
N LEU A 66 -1.45 -1.26 -1.20
CA LEU A 66 -2.14 -1.61 0.03
C LEU A 66 -1.97 -3.09 0.41
N TYR A 67 -1.91 -3.33 1.70
CA TYR A 67 -2.10 -4.65 2.28
C TYR A 67 -3.54 -4.86 2.69
N ALA A 68 -4.11 -6.01 2.33
CA ALA A 68 -5.45 -6.42 2.67
C ALA A 68 -5.41 -7.58 3.69
N PRO A 69 -5.88 -7.39 4.92
CA PRO A 69 -5.94 -8.48 5.89
C PRO A 69 -7.00 -9.50 5.48
N VAL A 70 -6.66 -10.80 5.52
CA VAL A 70 -7.57 -11.89 5.17
C VAL A 70 -8.05 -12.70 6.37
N LYS A 71 -7.49 -12.44 7.56
CA LYS A 71 -7.95 -13.07 8.82
C LYS A 71 -8.79 -12.11 9.63
N ASN A 72 -9.87 -12.62 10.19
CA ASN A 72 -10.63 -11.84 11.17
C ASN A 72 -9.71 -11.42 12.33
N PRO A 73 -9.72 -10.15 12.68
CA PRO A 73 -8.91 -9.65 13.78
C PRO A 73 -9.39 -10.25 15.11
N VAL A 74 -8.45 -10.54 16.01
CA VAL A 74 -8.78 -10.81 17.40
C VAL A 74 -9.08 -9.46 18.05
N VAL A 75 -10.32 -9.27 18.49
CA VAL A 75 -10.76 -8.04 19.17
C VAL A 75 -10.58 -8.20 20.67
N PRO A 76 -9.52 -7.64 21.28
CA PRO A 76 -9.40 -7.62 22.73
C PRO A 76 -10.50 -6.73 23.31
N CYS A 77 -11.23 -7.20 24.29
CA CYS A 77 -12.21 -6.41 25.01
C CYS A 77 -12.30 -6.85 26.46
N ASP A 78 -12.30 -5.87 27.35
CA ASP A 78 -12.44 -6.07 28.79
C ASP A 78 -13.90 -6.18 29.24
N VAL A 79 -14.82 -5.82 28.34
CA VAL A 79 -16.27 -5.81 28.60
C VAL A 79 -16.98 -6.54 27.44
N ARG A 80 -18.07 -7.23 27.77
CA ARG A 80 -18.91 -7.84 26.75
C ARG A 80 -19.50 -6.77 25.83
N LEU A 81 -19.09 -6.80 24.57
CA LEU A 81 -19.57 -5.88 23.53
C LEU A 81 -20.93 -6.38 22.99
N ASP A 82 -21.79 -5.46 22.62
CA ASP A 82 -22.94 -5.79 21.79
C ASP A 82 -22.49 -6.14 20.37
N GLU A 83 -23.40 -6.76 19.61
CA GLU A 83 -23.10 -7.24 18.26
C GLU A 83 -22.65 -6.09 17.32
N ALA A 84 -23.27 -4.91 17.44
CA ALA A 84 -22.95 -3.76 16.60
C ALA A 84 -21.56 -3.20 16.90
N ALA A 85 -21.19 -3.12 18.19
CA ALA A 85 -19.86 -2.68 18.61
C ALA A 85 -18.77 -3.68 18.24
N LEU A 86 -19.06 -4.98 18.38
CA LEU A 86 -18.14 -6.03 17.93
C LEU A 86 -17.91 -5.98 16.42
N ARG A 87 -18.98 -5.87 15.63
CA ARG A 87 -18.89 -5.75 14.17
C ARG A 87 -18.05 -4.55 13.75
N ARG A 88 -18.24 -3.38 14.37
CA ARG A 88 -17.43 -2.19 14.10
C ARG A 88 -15.94 -2.44 14.36
N LYS A 89 -15.58 -3.02 15.50
CA LYS A 89 -14.18 -3.32 15.83
C LYS A 89 -13.56 -4.35 14.87
N VAL A 90 -14.32 -5.34 14.45
CA VAL A 90 -13.87 -6.30 13.42
C VAL A 90 -13.60 -5.56 12.11
N MET A 91 -14.51 -4.71 11.65
CA MET A 91 -14.35 -3.94 10.42
C MET A 91 -13.14 -2.98 10.50
N GLU A 92 -12.92 -2.33 11.63
CA GLU A 92 -11.72 -1.51 11.84
C GLU A 92 -10.42 -2.32 11.69
N GLY A 93 -10.39 -3.54 12.21
CA GLY A 93 -9.22 -4.44 12.08
C GLY A 93 -9.05 -5.04 10.70
N MET A 94 -10.07 -4.94 9.83
CA MET A 94 -10.05 -5.39 8.44
C MET A 94 -9.70 -4.30 7.45
N LYS A 95 -9.46 -3.07 7.91
CA LYS A 95 -9.12 -1.95 7.01
C LYS A 95 -7.81 -2.17 6.29
N LEU A 96 -7.79 -1.80 5.01
CA LEU A 96 -6.60 -1.82 4.17
C LEU A 96 -5.56 -0.82 4.69
N THR A 97 -4.29 -1.21 4.69
CA THR A 97 -3.18 -0.38 5.17
C THR A 97 -2.09 -0.29 4.12
N GLY A 98 -1.43 0.86 4.02
CA GLY A 98 -0.35 1.03 3.05
C GLY A 98 -0.10 2.48 2.70
N MET A 99 0.15 2.76 1.44
CA MET A 99 0.38 4.12 0.93
C MET A 99 -0.59 4.44 -0.20
N LEU A 100 -1.18 5.61 -0.16
CA LEU A 100 -2.09 6.17 -1.15
C LEU A 100 -1.53 7.47 -1.72
N LEU A 101 -1.93 7.78 -2.94
CA LEU A 101 -1.67 9.07 -3.56
C LEU A 101 -2.45 10.17 -2.82
N ASP A 102 -1.79 11.31 -2.58
CA ASP A 102 -2.43 12.51 -2.01
C ASP A 102 -3.31 13.19 -3.07
N ASP A 103 -4.45 12.56 -3.31
CA ASP A 103 -5.48 13.04 -4.22
C ASP A 103 -6.85 12.67 -3.64
N ALA A 104 -7.59 13.69 -3.20
CA ALA A 104 -8.87 13.52 -2.51
C ALA A 104 -9.94 12.86 -3.40
N ASP A 105 -9.91 13.10 -4.71
CA ASP A 105 -10.89 12.53 -5.64
C ASP A 105 -10.61 11.05 -5.88
N ILE A 106 -9.33 10.68 -6.03
CA ILE A 106 -8.91 9.28 -6.11
C ILE A 106 -9.24 8.54 -4.82
N MET A 107 -8.93 9.11 -3.66
CA MET A 107 -9.24 8.49 -2.37
C MET A 107 -10.75 8.28 -2.18
N LYS A 108 -11.60 9.22 -2.62
CA LYS A 108 -13.06 9.07 -2.59
C LYS A 108 -13.57 8.01 -3.57
N GLN A 109 -12.94 7.87 -4.74
CA GLN A 109 -13.29 6.81 -5.68
C GLN A 109 -12.94 5.43 -5.12
N LEU A 110 -11.83 5.31 -4.40
CA LEU A 110 -11.38 4.06 -3.78
C LEU A 110 -12.26 3.64 -2.59
N ASP A 111 -12.67 4.60 -1.77
CA ASP A 111 -13.42 4.35 -0.53
C ASP A 111 -14.28 5.57 -0.15
N GLN A 112 -15.43 5.68 -0.78
CA GLN A 112 -16.32 6.83 -0.62
C GLN A 112 -16.78 7.03 0.84
N ALA A 113 -16.96 5.95 1.58
CA ALA A 113 -17.44 5.99 2.96
C ALA A 113 -16.30 6.05 3.99
N ALA A 114 -15.02 5.91 3.57
CA ALA A 114 -13.85 5.75 4.43
C ALA A 114 -13.95 4.56 5.42
N ASP A 115 -14.65 3.50 4.99
CA ASP A 115 -14.92 2.32 5.81
C ASP A 115 -13.88 1.20 5.61
N HIS A 116 -13.24 1.16 4.45
CA HIS A 116 -12.38 0.05 4.02
C HIS A 116 -10.88 0.36 4.08
N ILE A 117 -10.48 1.62 4.02
CA ILE A 117 -9.08 2.04 4.05
C ILE A 117 -8.79 2.80 5.35
N CYS A 118 -7.55 2.68 5.86
CA CYS A 118 -7.10 3.38 7.06
C CYS A 118 -6.86 4.89 6.81
N ILE A 119 -7.82 5.56 6.17
CA ILE A 119 -7.84 7.01 6.00
C ILE A 119 -9.09 7.61 6.60
N SER A 120 -9.01 8.84 7.03
CA SER A 120 -10.16 9.61 7.51
C SER A 120 -10.02 11.08 7.13
N PHE A 121 -11.15 11.72 6.91
CA PHE A 121 -11.23 13.14 6.56
C PHE A 121 -11.80 13.94 7.72
N ASN A 122 -11.37 15.17 7.83
CA ASN A 122 -11.97 16.16 8.71
C ASN A 122 -13.33 16.64 8.15
N LYS A 123 -14.06 17.42 8.93
CA LYS A 123 -15.37 17.99 8.50
C LYS A 123 -15.26 18.94 7.30
N ASP A 124 -14.10 19.52 7.06
CA ASP A 124 -13.77 20.40 5.94
C ASP A 124 -13.25 19.64 4.70
N ASN A 125 -13.38 18.31 4.68
CA ASN A 125 -12.83 17.41 3.67
C ASN A 125 -11.30 17.40 3.56
N SER A 126 -10.56 18.01 4.46
CA SER A 126 -9.11 17.85 4.55
C SER A 126 -8.75 16.49 5.14
N LEU A 127 -7.57 15.97 4.78
CA LEU A 127 -7.06 14.71 5.33
C LEU A 127 -6.77 14.88 6.83
N SER A 128 -7.18 13.92 7.66
CA SER A 128 -6.87 13.95 9.08
C SER A 128 -5.37 13.76 9.33
N LYS A 129 -4.86 14.34 10.43
CA LYS A 129 -3.45 14.19 10.82
C LYS A 129 -3.02 12.73 11.01
N SER A 130 -3.92 11.87 11.48
CA SER A 130 -3.65 10.43 11.65
C SER A 130 -3.48 9.71 10.31
N SER A 131 -4.12 10.20 9.27
CA SER A 131 -4.08 9.64 7.90
C SER A 131 -2.88 10.11 7.09
N ALA A 132 -2.25 11.24 7.43
CA ALA A 132 -1.12 11.82 6.69
C ALA A 132 0.07 10.83 6.54
N LYS A 133 0.25 9.92 7.49
CA LYS A 133 1.30 8.88 7.41
C LYS A 133 1.07 7.85 6.29
N PHE A 134 -0.17 7.70 5.82
CA PHE A 134 -0.55 6.76 4.76
C PHE A 134 -0.60 7.39 3.38
N VAL A 135 -0.38 8.69 3.28
CA VAL A 135 -0.56 9.45 2.04
C VAL A 135 0.78 9.99 1.55
N ARG A 136 1.00 9.99 0.25
CA ARG A 136 2.23 10.47 -0.39
C ARG A 136 1.89 11.32 -1.60
N SER A 137 2.68 12.36 -1.81
CA SER A 137 2.54 13.19 -2.99
C SER A 137 2.92 12.42 -4.27
N ARG A 138 2.55 12.98 -5.41
CA ARG A 138 2.94 12.44 -6.72
C ARG A 138 4.46 12.38 -6.87
N GLU A 139 5.16 13.39 -6.39
CA GLU A 139 6.63 13.47 -6.41
C GLU A 139 7.27 12.39 -5.54
N GLU A 140 6.72 12.14 -4.35
CA GLU A 140 7.20 11.06 -3.47
C GLU A 140 7.02 9.68 -4.11
N PHE A 141 5.89 9.41 -4.77
CA PHE A 141 5.69 8.18 -5.52
C PHE A 141 6.69 8.05 -6.69
N GLN A 142 6.94 9.14 -7.43
CA GLN A 142 7.92 9.15 -8.50
C GLN A 142 9.34 8.86 -7.99
N GLN A 143 9.70 9.44 -6.83
CA GLN A 143 10.99 9.16 -6.18
C GLN A 143 11.12 7.70 -5.77
N LEU A 144 10.07 7.10 -5.20
CA LEU A 144 10.07 5.69 -4.85
C LEU A 144 10.24 4.78 -6.06
N LEU A 145 9.52 5.06 -7.15
CA LEU A 145 9.62 4.30 -8.39
C LEU A 145 10.99 4.45 -9.06
N SER A 146 11.62 5.62 -9.00
CA SER A 146 12.96 5.83 -9.55
C SER A 146 14.08 5.26 -8.66
N PHE A 147 13.87 5.19 -7.36
CA PHE A 147 14.80 4.58 -6.42
C PHE A 147 14.90 3.06 -6.59
N LEU A 148 13.79 2.40 -6.89
CA LEU A 148 13.70 0.95 -6.93
C LEU A 148 14.67 0.26 -7.89
N PRO A 149 14.82 0.68 -9.17
CA PRO A 149 15.80 0.06 -10.09
C PRO A 149 17.24 0.17 -9.59
N GLN A 150 17.59 1.26 -8.91
CA GLN A 150 18.91 1.46 -8.35
C GLN A 150 19.16 0.50 -7.19
N LEU A 151 18.19 0.34 -6.29
CA LEU A 151 18.26 -0.59 -5.19
C LEU A 151 18.37 -2.04 -5.67
N ILE A 152 17.54 -2.45 -6.65
CA ILE A 152 17.58 -3.79 -7.23
C ILE A 152 18.97 -4.06 -7.83
N ARG A 153 19.55 -3.10 -8.56
CA ARG A 153 20.86 -3.25 -9.17
C ARG A 153 21.94 -3.40 -8.10
N ALA A 154 21.97 -2.51 -7.11
CA ALA A 154 22.94 -2.58 -6.02
C ALA A 154 22.87 -3.91 -5.27
N THR A 155 21.66 -4.34 -4.88
CA THR A 155 21.46 -5.64 -4.21
C THR A 155 21.89 -6.81 -5.09
N ALA A 156 21.62 -6.75 -6.40
CA ALA A 156 22.05 -7.78 -7.33
C ALA A 156 23.58 -7.85 -7.45
N GLU A 157 24.26 -6.72 -7.48
CA GLU A 157 25.74 -6.63 -7.48
C GLU A 157 26.31 -7.17 -6.19
N ASP A 158 25.76 -6.82 -5.03
CA ASP A 158 26.18 -7.34 -3.72
C ASP A 158 26.06 -8.87 -3.67
N ILE A 159 24.93 -9.42 -4.11
CA ILE A 159 24.73 -10.89 -4.19
C ILE A 159 25.78 -11.54 -5.10
N LEU A 160 26.07 -10.96 -6.27
CA LEU A 160 27.05 -11.50 -7.21
C LEU A 160 28.48 -11.47 -6.66
N HIS A 161 28.80 -10.49 -5.83
CA HIS A 161 30.11 -10.38 -5.17
C HIS A 161 30.18 -11.15 -3.84
N GLY A 162 29.10 -11.82 -3.43
CA GLY A 162 29.05 -12.58 -2.17
C GLY A 162 29.00 -11.69 -0.92
N ASP A 163 28.60 -10.45 -1.06
CA ASP A 163 28.39 -9.56 0.09
C ASP A 163 27.05 -9.90 0.76
N ILE A 164 27.13 -10.36 2.00
CA ILE A 164 25.97 -10.76 2.81
C ILE A 164 25.76 -9.85 4.04
N ARG A 165 26.43 -8.71 4.08
CA ARG A 165 26.23 -7.73 5.16
C ARG A 165 24.84 -7.13 5.05
N VAL A 166 24.12 -7.10 6.18
CA VAL A 166 22.76 -6.54 6.29
C VAL A 166 22.83 -5.24 7.06
#